data_051817f2eacd4930a1500f1993b803dd
#
_entry.id   051817f2eacd4930a1500f1993b803dd
#
_cell.length_a   1.000
_cell.length_b   1.000
_cell.length_c   1.000
_cell.angle_alpha   90.00
_cell.angle_beta   90.00
_cell.angle_gamma   90.00
#
_symmetry.space_group_name_H-M   'P 1'
#
loop_
_entity.id
_entity.type
_entity.pdbx_description
1 polymer ?
#
loop_
_entity_poly.entity_id
_entity_poly.type
_entity_poly.pdbx_seq_one_letter_code
_entity_poly.pdbx_strand_id
1 'polypeptide(L)'
;MRTLPKVGVLGGALAVAALLSTAALAVDKDQVIKDREALMKHQGADMGAIKGFLDGKADEAKATEGATNLVSDIHKIPDVFPEGTGGVNPEGKYSTKPEIWSDWKAFLAARDAAEEKANALAIAVKTGDKEKIQTAFADMGKNGCGTCHAKFREEIKK
;
A
#
# COMPACT_ATOMS: atom_id res chain seq x y z
N MET A 1 -69.44 -20.50 -51.47
CA MET A 1 -68.08 -20.07 -51.36
C MET A 1 -67.98 -19.13 -50.15
N ARG A 2 -67.46 -19.58 -49.03
CA ARG A 2 -67.31 -18.79 -47.77
C ARG A 2 -65.84 -18.53 -47.57
N THR A 3 -65.44 -17.28 -47.59
CA THR A 3 -64.08 -16.81 -47.30
C THR A 3 -63.92 -16.59 -45.80
N LEU A 4 -62.95 -17.24 -45.20
CA LEU A 4 -62.53 -17.07 -43.77
C LEU A 4 -61.55 -15.92 -43.64
N PRO A 5 -61.63 -15.08 -42.59
CA PRO A 5 -60.66 -14.03 -42.34
C PRO A 5 -59.44 -14.58 -41.64
N LYS A 6 -58.27 -14.08 -42.06
CA LYS A 6 -56.95 -14.35 -41.39
C LYS A 6 -56.85 -13.48 -40.17
N VAL A 7 -56.71 -14.12 -39.01
CA VAL A 7 -56.35 -13.46 -37.75
C VAL A 7 -54.84 -13.33 -37.67
N GLY A 8 -54.33 -12.10 -37.70
CA GLY A 8 -52.91 -11.80 -37.47
C GLY A 8 -52.62 -11.70 -35.96
N VAL A 9 -51.73 -12.55 -35.46
CA VAL A 9 -51.21 -12.47 -34.10
C VAL A 9 -50.02 -11.54 -34.09
N LEU A 10 -50.20 -10.34 -33.52
CA LEU A 10 -49.05 -9.44 -33.16
C LEU A 10 -48.42 -9.96 -31.88
N GLY A 11 -47.25 -10.58 -31.99
CA GLY A 11 -46.40 -10.93 -30.87
C GLY A 11 -45.61 -9.71 -30.41
N GLY A 12 -46.03 -9.10 -29.32
CA GLY A 12 -45.25 -8.06 -28.64
C GLY A 12 -44.10 -8.68 -27.82
N ALA A 13 -42.87 -8.46 -28.28
CA ALA A 13 -41.67 -8.82 -27.48
C ALA A 13 -41.42 -7.73 -26.44
N LEU A 14 -41.70 -8.00 -25.15
CA LEU A 14 -41.27 -7.18 -24.04
C LEU A 14 -39.78 -7.44 -23.81
N ALA A 15 -38.92 -6.50 -24.20
CA ALA A 15 -37.52 -6.49 -23.82
C ALA A 15 -37.40 -5.97 -22.37
N VAL A 16 -37.19 -6.87 -21.41
CA VAL A 16 -36.85 -6.51 -20.02
C VAL A 16 -35.39 -6.14 -20.02
N ALA A 17 -35.07 -4.85 -20.02
CA ALA A 17 -33.73 -4.34 -19.78
C ALA A 17 -33.42 -4.47 -18.27
N ALA A 18 -32.67 -5.49 -17.89
CA ALA A 18 -32.12 -5.64 -16.55
C ALA A 18 -31.03 -4.58 -16.33
N LEU A 19 -31.34 -3.51 -15.62
CA LEU A 19 -30.39 -2.56 -15.12
C LEU A 19 -29.54 -3.22 -14.01
N LEU A 20 -28.38 -3.74 -14.38
CA LEU A 20 -27.37 -4.18 -13.41
C LEU A 20 -26.78 -2.92 -12.75
N SER A 21 -27.38 -2.49 -11.64
CA SER A 21 -26.79 -1.49 -10.77
C SER A 21 -25.54 -2.11 -10.11
N THR A 22 -24.35 -1.81 -10.62
CA THR A 22 -23.10 -2.07 -9.93
C THR A 22 -23.04 -1.09 -8.76
N ALA A 23 -23.43 -1.54 -7.55
CA ALA A 23 -23.16 -0.82 -6.34
C ALA A 23 -21.62 -0.76 -6.20
N ALA A 24 -21.02 0.39 -6.47
CA ALA A 24 -19.64 0.65 -6.11
C ALA A 24 -19.59 0.54 -4.59
N LEU A 25 -18.88 -0.46 -4.07
CA LEU A 25 -18.63 -0.59 -2.63
C LEU A 25 -17.88 0.67 -2.20
N ALA A 26 -18.50 1.48 -1.36
CA ALA A 26 -17.85 2.64 -0.79
C ALA A 26 -16.63 2.17 0.01
N VAL A 27 -15.46 2.76 -0.29
CA VAL A 27 -14.23 2.46 0.44
C VAL A 27 -14.41 2.93 1.89
N ASP A 28 -14.26 2.00 2.84
CA ASP A 28 -14.26 2.35 4.28
C ASP A 28 -12.96 3.09 4.62
N LYS A 29 -13.06 4.40 4.70
CA LYS A 29 -11.93 5.29 4.95
C LYS A 29 -11.22 4.98 6.26
N ASP A 30 -11.96 4.68 7.32
CA ASP A 30 -11.39 4.43 8.64
C ASP A 30 -10.63 3.10 8.66
N GLN A 31 -11.15 2.10 7.96
CA GLN A 31 -10.45 0.83 7.79
C GLN A 31 -9.16 1.01 6.97
N VAL A 32 -9.21 1.75 5.87
CA VAL A 32 -8.02 2.04 5.05
C VAL A 32 -6.94 2.77 5.86
N ILE A 33 -7.32 3.72 6.71
CA ILE A 33 -6.37 4.42 7.59
C ILE A 33 -5.70 3.44 8.57
N LYS A 34 -6.47 2.51 9.14
CA LYS A 34 -5.94 1.47 10.04
C LYS A 34 -5.00 0.51 9.31
N ASP A 35 -5.37 0.07 8.12
CA ASP A 35 -4.56 -0.83 7.30
C ASP A 35 -3.23 -0.17 6.91
N ARG A 36 -3.27 1.10 6.55
CA ARG A 36 -2.07 1.92 6.28
C ARG A 36 -1.15 1.99 7.49
N GLU A 37 -1.70 2.28 8.68
CA GLU A 37 -0.90 2.29 9.91
C GLU A 37 -0.33 0.92 10.26
N ALA A 38 -1.10 -0.14 10.08
CA ALA A 38 -0.66 -1.50 10.31
C ALA A 38 0.52 -1.85 9.39
N LEU A 39 0.43 -1.54 8.09
CA LEU A 39 1.49 -1.74 7.12
C LEU A 39 2.77 -0.98 7.51
N MET A 40 2.65 0.30 7.90
CA MET A 40 3.80 1.10 8.33
C MET A 40 4.42 0.59 9.63
N LYS A 41 3.61 0.11 10.58
CA LYS A 41 4.11 -0.52 11.82
C LYS A 41 4.84 -1.83 11.54
N HIS A 42 4.34 -2.63 10.60
CA HIS A 42 4.98 -3.87 10.18
C HIS A 42 6.36 -3.61 9.57
N GLN A 43 6.46 -2.65 8.63
CA GLN A 43 7.76 -2.23 8.09
C GLN A 43 8.74 -1.74 9.17
N GLY A 44 8.23 -1.04 10.20
CA GLY A 44 9.03 -0.63 11.35
C GLY A 44 9.54 -1.83 12.17
N ALA A 45 8.74 -2.87 12.34
CA ALA A 45 9.13 -4.10 13.02
C ALA A 45 10.18 -4.88 12.21
N ASP A 46 10.05 -4.94 10.88
CA ASP A 46 11.03 -5.56 9.99
C ASP A 46 12.39 -4.86 10.06
N MET A 47 12.40 -3.53 10.01
CA MET A 47 13.63 -2.76 10.25
C MET A 47 14.19 -3.02 11.65
N GLY A 48 13.32 -3.19 12.67
CA GLY A 48 13.70 -3.56 14.03
C GLY A 48 14.36 -4.94 14.11
N ALA A 49 13.90 -5.92 13.35
CA ALA A 49 14.50 -7.26 13.28
C ALA A 49 15.93 -7.21 12.69
N ILE A 50 16.12 -6.46 11.61
CA ILE A 50 17.44 -6.25 11.00
C ILE A 50 18.39 -5.52 11.98
N LYS A 51 17.89 -4.47 12.66
CA LYS A 51 18.64 -3.76 13.69
C LYS A 51 19.02 -4.69 14.84
N GLY A 52 18.11 -5.57 15.26
CA GLY A 52 18.36 -6.59 16.28
C GLY A 52 19.52 -7.52 15.92
N PHE A 53 19.65 -7.93 14.67
CA PHE A 53 20.77 -8.72 14.17
C PHE A 53 22.08 -7.93 14.22
N LEU A 54 22.07 -6.68 13.76
CA LEU A 54 23.26 -5.80 13.84
C LEU A 54 23.74 -5.63 15.28
N ASP A 55 22.82 -5.49 16.22
CA ASP A 55 23.10 -5.35 17.66
C ASP A 55 23.44 -6.68 18.36
N GLY A 56 23.39 -7.82 17.68
CA GLY A 56 23.62 -9.14 18.28
C GLY A 56 22.47 -9.63 19.18
N LYS A 57 21.26 -9.09 19.02
CA LYS A 57 20.06 -9.41 19.81
C LYS A 57 19.06 -10.30 19.05
N ALA A 58 19.27 -10.51 17.76
CA ALA A 58 18.48 -11.39 16.91
C ALA A 58 19.39 -12.21 16.00
N ASP A 59 18.89 -13.34 15.52
CA ASP A 59 19.61 -14.19 14.57
C ASP A 59 19.46 -13.70 13.11
N GLU A 60 20.28 -14.27 12.24
CA GLU A 60 20.28 -13.95 10.82
C GLU A 60 18.95 -14.33 10.14
N ALA A 61 18.28 -15.39 10.61
CA ALA A 61 17.00 -15.81 10.05
C ALA A 61 15.93 -14.73 10.20
N LYS A 62 15.84 -14.11 11.40
CA LYS A 62 14.93 -12.99 11.64
C LYS A 62 15.26 -11.75 10.81
N ALA A 63 16.55 -11.45 10.64
CA ALA A 63 16.95 -10.33 9.78
C ALA A 63 16.58 -10.59 8.31
N THR A 64 16.74 -11.82 7.83
CA THR A 64 16.41 -12.24 6.47
C THR A 64 14.89 -12.19 6.23
N GLU A 65 14.11 -12.67 7.19
CA GLU A 65 12.65 -12.58 7.16
C GLU A 65 12.20 -11.11 7.11
N GLY A 66 12.71 -10.26 8.02
CA GLY A 66 12.38 -8.85 8.05
C GLY A 66 12.76 -8.12 6.76
N ALA A 67 13.94 -8.40 6.19
CA ALA A 67 14.34 -7.80 4.93
C ALA A 67 13.44 -8.22 3.75
N THR A 68 12.99 -9.48 3.73
CA THR A 68 12.09 -10.00 2.70
C THR A 68 10.70 -9.38 2.83
N ASN A 69 10.16 -9.32 4.04
CA ASN A 69 8.87 -8.71 4.33
C ASN A 69 8.87 -7.22 3.98
N LEU A 70 9.93 -6.50 4.33
CA LEU A 70 10.07 -5.08 4.05
C LEU A 70 9.93 -4.76 2.56
N VAL A 71 10.58 -5.52 1.68
CA VAL A 71 10.42 -5.38 0.22
C VAL A 71 8.97 -5.59 -0.19
N SER A 72 8.35 -6.68 0.25
CA SER A 72 6.96 -7.00 -0.08
C SER A 72 5.98 -5.92 0.41
N ASP A 73 6.20 -5.39 1.61
CA ASP A 73 5.30 -4.40 2.22
C ASP A 73 5.45 -3.01 1.60
N ILE A 74 6.66 -2.62 1.17
CA ILE A 74 6.86 -1.38 0.42
C ILE A 74 6.16 -1.46 -0.93
N HIS A 75 6.19 -2.62 -1.59
CA HIS A 75 5.47 -2.83 -2.85
C HIS A 75 3.96 -2.59 -2.72
N LYS A 76 3.37 -2.96 -1.58
CA LYS A 76 1.94 -2.82 -1.28
C LYS A 76 1.52 -1.40 -0.85
N ILE A 77 2.45 -0.47 -0.66
CA ILE A 77 2.11 0.88 -0.18
C ILE A 77 0.98 1.53 -1.01
N PRO A 78 0.99 1.52 -2.34
CA PRO A 78 -0.08 2.16 -3.11
C PRO A 78 -1.48 1.61 -2.82
N ASP A 79 -1.60 0.34 -2.47
CA ASP A 79 -2.88 -0.34 -2.24
C ASP A 79 -3.63 0.20 -1.02
N VAL A 80 -2.89 0.77 -0.05
CA VAL A 80 -3.46 1.37 1.17
C VAL A 80 -3.58 2.90 1.09
N PHE A 81 -3.49 3.48 -0.12
CA PHE A 81 -3.67 4.91 -0.38
C PHE A 81 -4.70 5.20 -1.49
N PRO A 82 -5.88 4.56 -1.50
CA PRO A 82 -6.91 4.91 -2.47
C PRO A 82 -7.33 6.37 -2.33
N GLU A 83 -7.78 6.97 -3.44
CA GLU A 83 -8.20 8.36 -3.49
C GLU A 83 -9.33 8.64 -2.48
N GLY A 84 -9.34 9.85 -1.89
CA GLY A 84 -10.35 10.25 -0.90
C GLY A 84 -10.13 9.70 0.52
N THR A 85 -9.07 8.91 0.75
CA THR A 85 -8.78 8.33 2.08
C THR A 85 -7.73 9.13 2.88
N GLY A 86 -7.55 10.41 2.56
CA GLY A 86 -6.73 11.31 3.37
C GLY A 86 -7.25 11.45 4.78
N GLY A 87 -6.35 11.61 5.75
CA GLY A 87 -6.71 11.83 7.13
C GLY A 87 -5.80 11.10 8.12
N VAL A 88 -6.26 11.07 9.34
CA VAL A 88 -5.55 10.57 10.51
C VAL A 88 -6.42 9.59 11.28
N ASN A 89 -5.82 8.56 11.83
CA ASN A 89 -6.43 7.83 12.93
C ASN A 89 -6.53 8.79 14.14
N PRO A 90 -7.69 8.93 14.81
CA PRO A 90 -7.86 9.80 15.98
C PRO A 90 -6.82 9.60 17.09
N GLU A 91 -6.31 8.38 17.24
CA GLU A 91 -5.25 8.04 18.19
C GLU A 91 -3.83 8.13 17.59
N GLY A 92 -3.74 8.39 16.28
CA GLY A 92 -2.48 8.46 15.54
C GLY A 92 -1.67 9.70 15.86
N LYS A 93 -0.37 9.63 15.56
CA LYS A 93 0.57 10.76 15.66
C LYS A 93 0.81 11.46 14.32
N TYR A 94 0.41 10.83 13.24
CA TYR A 94 0.75 11.26 11.88
C TYR A 94 -0.49 11.27 10.99
N SER A 95 -0.50 12.22 10.06
CA SER A 95 -1.47 12.34 8.99
C SER A 95 -0.82 12.19 7.62
N THR A 96 -1.63 11.94 6.62
CA THR A 96 -1.24 11.99 5.22
C THR A 96 -1.37 13.40 4.68
N LYS A 97 -0.38 13.85 3.91
CA LYS A 97 -0.48 15.10 3.17
C LYS A 97 -1.31 14.92 1.89
N PRO A 98 -2.09 15.92 1.47
CA PRO A 98 -2.90 15.85 0.24
C PRO A 98 -2.05 15.68 -1.03
N GLU A 99 -0.76 16.03 -0.99
CA GLU A 99 0.20 15.88 -2.07
C GLU A 99 0.36 14.43 -2.53
N ILE A 100 0.00 13.43 -1.70
CA ILE A 100 -0.03 12.03 -2.10
C ILE A 100 -0.91 11.85 -3.35
N TRP A 101 -2.10 12.43 -3.34
CA TRP A 101 -3.08 12.25 -4.43
C TRP A 101 -2.97 13.32 -5.50
N SER A 102 -2.61 14.56 -5.14
CA SER A 102 -2.42 15.63 -6.13
C SER A 102 -1.15 15.46 -6.97
N ASP A 103 -0.15 14.71 -6.49
CA ASP A 103 1.06 14.35 -7.22
C ASP A 103 1.34 12.84 -7.06
N TRP A 104 0.37 12.03 -7.47
CA TRP A 104 0.44 10.57 -7.39
C TRP A 104 1.69 9.98 -8.05
N LYS A 105 2.11 10.59 -9.17
CA LYS A 105 3.34 10.19 -9.87
C LYS A 105 4.58 10.33 -8.98
N ALA A 106 4.70 11.45 -8.26
CA ALA A 106 5.81 11.65 -7.33
C ALA A 106 5.72 10.75 -6.10
N PHE A 107 4.50 10.41 -5.65
CA PHE A 107 4.30 9.44 -4.57
C PHE A 107 4.78 8.04 -4.99
N LEU A 108 4.40 7.58 -6.18
CA LEU A 108 4.87 6.30 -6.73
C LEU A 108 6.38 6.29 -6.92
N ALA A 109 6.97 7.37 -7.44
CA ALA A 109 8.42 7.48 -7.60
C ALA A 109 9.17 7.40 -6.26
N ALA A 110 8.61 7.99 -5.19
CA ALA A 110 9.19 7.88 -3.84
C ALA A 110 9.07 6.46 -3.28
N ARG A 111 7.97 5.75 -3.55
CA ARG A 111 7.79 4.34 -3.21
C ARG A 111 8.79 3.46 -3.97
N ASP A 112 8.96 3.68 -5.27
CA ASP A 112 9.90 2.93 -6.11
C ASP A 112 11.34 3.09 -5.61
N ALA A 113 11.73 4.33 -5.27
CA ALA A 113 13.04 4.60 -4.68
C ALA A 113 13.23 3.89 -3.32
N ALA A 114 12.18 3.84 -2.48
CA ALA A 114 12.23 3.09 -1.22
C ALA A 114 12.33 1.58 -1.45
N GLU A 115 11.62 1.03 -2.46
CA GLU A 115 11.69 -0.38 -2.84
C GLU A 115 13.09 -0.76 -3.35
N GLU A 116 13.75 0.11 -4.12
CA GLU A 116 15.14 -0.08 -4.53
C GLU A 116 16.08 -0.20 -3.32
N LYS A 117 15.93 0.68 -2.32
CA LYS A 117 16.73 0.64 -1.09
C LYS A 117 16.43 -0.60 -0.24
N ALA A 118 15.19 -1.03 -0.17
CA ALA A 118 14.81 -2.26 0.53
C ALA A 118 15.42 -3.50 -0.15
N ASN A 119 15.41 -3.56 -1.48
CA ASN A 119 16.07 -4.63 -2.23
C ASN A 119 17.59 -4.65 -1.98
N ALA A 120 18.24 -3.49 -1.98
CA ALA A 120 19.66 -3.40 -1.67
C ALA A 120 19.97 -3.88 -0.23
N LEU A 121 19.12 -3.52 0.74
CA LEU A 121 19.22 -4.00 2.11
C LEU A 121 19.02 -5.52 2.19
N ALA A 122 18.02 -6.07 1.50
CA ALA A 122 17.78 -7.51 1.46
C ALA A 122 18.96 -8.29 0.85
N ILE A 123 19.60 -7.74 -0.17
CA ILE A 123 20.84 -8.31 -0.74
C ILE A 123 21.97 -8.27 0.29
N ALA A 124 22.16 -7.14 0.99
CA ALA A 124 23.18 -7.00 2.01
C ALA A 124 22.97 -8.00 3.16
N VAL A 125 21.73 -8.16 3.66
CA VAL A 125 21.40 -9.10 4.73
C VAL A 125 21.78 -10.53 4.36
N LYS A 126 21.54 -10.96 3.12
CA LYS A 126 21.92 -12.30 2.62
C LYS A 126 23.43 -12.55 2.63
N THR A 127 24.27 -11.53 2.72
CA THR A 127 25.74 -11.70 2.80
C THR A 127 26.21 -12.04 4.21
N GLY A 128 25.42 -11.78 5.24
CA GLY A 128 25.82 -11.87 6.65
C GLY A 128 26.86 -10.81 7.07
N ASP A 129 27.35 -9.98 6.15
CA ASP A 129 28.37 -8.96 6.37
C ASP A 129 27.74 -7.74 7.09
N LYS A 130 28.03 -7.61 8.38
CA LYS A 130 27.44 -6.57 9.24
C LYS A 130 27.75 -5.14 8.78
N GLU A 131 28.91 -4.89 8.17
CA GLU A 131 29.25 -3.54 7.69
C GLU A 131 28.43 -3.17 6.46
N LYS A 132 28.24 -4.11 5.53
CA LYS A 132 27.36 -3.91 4.36
C LYS A 132 25.91 -3.74 4.79
N ILE A 133 25.45 -4.57 5.74
CA ILE A 133 24.09 -4.46 6.28
C ILE A 133 23.88 -3.12 6.96
N GLN A 134 24.83 -2.66 7.80
CA GLN A 134 24.74 -1.38 8.48
C GLN A 134 24.65 -0.20 7.50
N THR A 135 25.45 -0.23 6.44
CA THR A 135 25.43 0.79 5.37
C THR A 135 24.09 0.82 4.65
N ALA A 136 23.61 -0.33 4.19
CA ALA A 136 22.31 -0.44 3.50
C ALA A 136 21.12 -0.12 4.43
N PHE A 137 21.20 -0.50 5.70
CA PHE A 137 20.18 -0.18 6.72
C PHE A 137 20.07 1.33 6.95
N ALA A 138 21.19 2.02 7.06
CA ALA A 138 21.22 3.48 7.21
C ALA A 138 20.68 4.19 5.98
N ASP A 139 21.03 3.71 4.79
CA ASP A 139 20.53 4.24 3.50
C ASP A 139 19.00 4.03 3.36
N MET A 140 18.52 2.83 3.69
CA MET A 140 17.09 2.54 3.71
C MET A 140 16.33 3.45 4.67
N GLY A 141 16.80 3.61 5.89
CA GLY A 141 16.16 4.48 6.90
C GLY A 141 16.10 5.95 6.46
N LYS A 142 17.22 6.48 5.94
CA LYS A 142 17.34 7.89 5.57
C LYS A 142 16.69 8.18 4.20
N ASN A 143 17.14 7.47 3.18
CA ASN A 143 16.83 7.79 1.78
C ASN A 143 15.63 7.01 1.22
N GLY A 144 15.25 5.90 1.84
CA GLY A 144 14.01 5.18 1.58
C GLY A 144 12.86 5.75 2.42
N CYS A 145 12.79 5.37 3.70
CA CYS A 145 11.68 5.77 4.58
C CYS A 145 11.63 7.28 4.83
N GLY A 146 12.77 7.90 5.17
CA GLY A 146 12.85 9.30 5.57
C GLY A 146 12.45 10.26 4.47
N THR A 147 12.90 10.05 3.25
CA THR A 147 12.61 10.92 2.10
C THR A 147 11.12 10.92 1.76
N CYS A 148 10.49 9.74 1.71
CA CYS A 148 9.05 9.61 1.45
C CYS A 148 8.24 10.27 2.57
N HIS A 149 8.55 9.99 3.85
CA HIS A 149 7.87 10.57 5.00
C HIS A 149 7.99 12.09 5.08
N ALA A 150 9.16 12.66 4.76
CA ALA A 150 9.33 14.12 4.76
C ALA A 150 8.41 14.82 3.75
N LYS A 151 8.18 14.18 2.60
CA LYS A 151 7.35 14.75 1.54
C LYS A 151 5.85 14.53 1.77
N PHE A 152 5.45 13.35 2.24
CA PHE A 152 4.05 12.88 2.17
C PHE A 152 3.38 12.63 3.53
N ARG A 153 4.11 12.76 4.65
CA ARG A 153 3.59 12.60 6.00
C ARG A 153 3.75 13.89 6.80
N GLU A 154 2.81 14.22 7.63
CA GLU A 154 2.92 15.31 8.60
C GLU A 154 2.68 14.81 10.03
N GLU A 155 3.30 15.45 11.01
CA GLU A 155 3.07 15.17 12.42
C GLU A 155 1.91 16.03 12.92
N ILE A 156 0.99 15.37 13.65
CA ILE A 156 -0.17 16.05 14.24
C ILE A 156 0.27 16.74 15.52
N LYS A 157 0.19 18.05 15.53
CA LYS A 157 0.40 18.83 16.75
C LYS A 157 -0.86 18.69 17.62
N LYS A 158 -0.76 17.95 18.70
CA LYS A 158 -1.80 17.89 19.75
C LYS A 158 -1.66 19.06 20.70
#